data_a51cdf670cc398f0100ed98a196fbbad
#
_entry.id   a51cdf670cc398f0100ed98a196fbbad
#
_cell.length_a   1.000
_cell.length_b   1.000
_cell.length_c   1.000
_cell.angle_alpha   90.00
_cell.angle_beta   90.00
_cell.angle_gamma   90.00
#
_symmetry.space_group_name_H-M   'P 1'
#
loop_
_entity.id
_entity.type
_entity.pdbx_description
1 polymer ?
#
loop_
_entity_poly.entity_id
_entity_poly.type
_entity_poly.pdbx_seq_one_letter_code
_entity_poly.pdbx_strand_id
1 'polypeptide(L)'
;NRKVTSQTKTFTVKLSYPSGDDVKVNLKVDPSLVGAYNAKNDTHYEMLPAEHYQLSQESVTIPAGKITSDEVGIKFLKLDELEIDATYLCPLSISGAEGVGIMDGSRTMYYLVRRSSAITTAINLKNVYVTVPGFDKGSPTADVVNNLSAVTMEAIIRVNSFQPEISSIMGIEMYLQMR
;
A
#
# COMPACT_ATOMS: atom_id res chain seq x y z
N ASN A 1 11.99 -0.90 15.51
CA ASN A 1 10.96 -0.70 14.49
C ASN A 1 10.19 0.57 14.84
N ARG A 2 10.42 1.62 14.08
CA ARG A 2 9.70 2.88 14.28
C ARG A 2 8.32 2.71 13.62
N LYS A 3 7.26 2.82 14.41
CA LYS A 3 5.88 2.81 13.94
C LYS A 3 5.71 3.96 12.93
N VAL A 4 5.29 3.67 11.71
CA VAL A 4 5.05 4.72 10.71
C VAL A 4 3.68 5.32 10.99
N THR A 5 3.67 6.54 11.51
CA THR A 5 2.44 7.27 11.85
C THR A 5 1.98 8.20 10.74
N SER A 6 2.88 8.58 9.84
CA SER A 6 2.54 9.43 8.68
C SER A 6 3.43 9.14 7.48
N GLN A 7 2.90 9.42 6.29
CA GLN A 7 3.61 9.32 5.02
C GLN A 7 3.18 10.44 4.08
N THR A 8 4.13 11.10 3.44
CA THR A 8 3.85 12.10 2.39
C THR A 8 4.12 11.49 1.03
N LYS A 9 3.24 11.77 0.07
CA LYS A 9 3.42 11.53 -1.36
C LYS A 9 3.36 12.85 -2.08
N THR A 10 4.21 13.04 -3.09
CA THR A 10 4.21 14.21 -3.95
C THR A 10 3.80 13.83 -5.36
N PHE A 11 3.21 14.76 -6.07
CA PHE A 11 2.81 14.63 -7.46
C PHE A 11 2.84 15.99 -8.13
N THR A 12 2.79 16.02 -9.47
CA THR A 12 2.65 17.22 -10.28
C THR A 12 1.45 17.10 -11.21
N VAL A 13 0.85 18.23 -11.55
CA VAL A 13 -0.17 18.30 -12.59
C VAL A 13 0.48 18.66 -13.91
N LYS A 14 0.02 18.05 -15.01
CA LYS A 14 0.60 18.23 -16.33
C LYS A 14 -0.45 18.62 -17.36
N LEU A 15 -0.05 19.50 -18.28
CA LEU A 15 -0.77 19.80 -19.52
C LEU A 15 -0.19 18.96 -20.66
N SER A 16 -1.02 18.65 -21.65
CA SER A 16 -0.60 18.00 -22.90
C SER A 16 0.23 18.94 -23.78
N TYR A 17 -0.06 20.26 -23.72
CA TYR A 17 0.63 21.32 -24.47
C TYR A 17 0.82 22.54 -23.58
N PRO A 18 1.84 23.38 -23.83
CA PRO A 18 2.00 24.63 -23.12
C PRO A 18 0.81 25.58 -23.39
N SER A 19 0.34 26.27 -22.36
CA SER A 19 -0.63 27.35 -22.48
C SER A 19 0.07 28.70 -22.65
N GLY A 20 -0.54 29.63 -23.35
CA GLY A 20 -0.06 31.00 -23.42
C GLY A 20 -0.25 31.79 -22.11
N ASP A 21 -1.18 31.34 -21.27
CA ASP A 21 -1.50 31.92 -19.97
C ASP A 21 -1.26 30.94 -18.85
N ASP A 22 -1.18 31.45 -17.62
CA ASP A 22 -1.14 30.66 -16.40
C ASP A 22 -2.42 29.82 -16.28
N VAL A 23 -2.27 28.53 -15.98
CA VAL A 23 -3.40 27.61 -15.78
C VAL A 23 -3.52 27.24 -14.31
N LYS A 24 -4.57 27.74 -13.65
CA LYS A 24 -4.90 27.34 -12.28
C LYS A 24 -5.72 26.07 -12.28
N VAL A 25 -5.26 25.07 -11.51
CA VAL A 25 -5.90 23.76 -11.37
C VAL A 25 -6.31 23.56 -9.93
N ASN A 26 -7.59 23.24 -9.72
CA ASN A 26 -8.15 22.96 -8.41
C ASN A 26 -8.16 21.45 -8.16
N LEU A 27 -7.80 21.08 -6.94
CA LEU A 27 -7.64 19.70 -6.48
C LEU A 27 -8.58 19.45 -5.32
N LYS A 28 -9.16 18.26 -5.25
CA LYS A 28 -9.94 17.82 -4.08
C LYS A 28 -9.83 16.31 -3.88
N VAL A 29 -9.96 15.87 -2.66
CA VAL A 29 -10.30 14.48 -2.35
C VAL A 29 -11.80 14.32 -2.57
N ASP A 30 -12.21 13.36 -3.39
CA ASP A 30 -13.61 13.20 -3.83
C ASP A 30 -14.20 11.86 -3.37
N PRO A 31 -14.92 11.82 -2.24
CA PRO A 31 -15.53 10.61 -1.70
C PRO A 31 -16.55 9.96 -2.65
N SER A 32 -17.18 10.74 -3.53
CA SER A 32 -18.20 10.24 -4.47
C SER A 32 -17.65 9.22 -5.47
N LEU A 33 -16.33 9.21 -5.67
CA LEU A 33 -15.66 8.30 -6.60
C LEU A 33 -15.40 6.89 -6.02
N VAL A 34 -15.58 6.69 -4.71
CA VAL A 34 -15.33 5.41 -4.05
C VAL A 34 -16.23 4.31 -4.58
N GLY A 35 -17.55 4.58 -4.69
CA GLY A 35 -18.50 3.60 -5.19
C GLY A 35 -18.21 3.17 -6.63
N ALA A 36 -17.90 4.12 -7.51
CA ALA A 36 -17.56 3.81 -8.90
C ALA A 36 -16.25 3.02 -9.02
N TYR A 37 -15.24 3.34 -8.19
CA TYR A 37 -14.00 2.57 -8.14
C TYR A 37 -14.24 1.13 -7.69
N ASN A 38 -15.00 0.93 -6.61
CA ASN A 38 -15.32 -0.39 -6.09
C ASN A 38 -16.07 -1.25 -7.11
N ALA A 39 -17.09 -0.68 -7.76
CA ALA A 39 -17.85 -1.38 -8.78
C ALA A 39 -16.99 -1.80 -9.99
N LYS A 40 -16.03 -0.95 -10.40
CA LYS A 40 -15.15 -1.23 -11.53
C LYS A 40 -14.10 -2.31 -11.22
N ASN A 41 -13.64 -2.38 -9.98
CA ASN A 41 -12.52 -3.23 -9.57
C ASN A 41 -12.95 -4.45 -8.74
N ASP A 42 -14.26 -4.65 -8.55
CA ASP A 42 -14.82 -5.71 -7.68
C ASP A 42 -14.21 -5.68 -6.27
N THR A 43 -14.22 -4.49 -5.68
CA THR A 43 -13.66 -4.23 -4.34
C THR A 43 -14.70 -3.59 -3.42
N HIS A 44 -14.42 -3.56 -2.10
CA HIS A 44 -15.32 -3.01 -1.08
C HIS A 44 -14.55 -2.06 -0.14
N TYR A 45 -13.69 -1.22 -0.70
CA TYR A 45 -12.92 -0.27 0.10
C TYR A 45 -13.81 0.83 0.65
N GLU A 46 -13.55 1.24 1.89
CA GLU A 46 -14.16 2.40 2.49
C GLU A 46 -13.36 3.67 2.17
N MET A 47 -14.05 4.81 2.23
CA MET A 47 -13.38 6.11 2.10
C MET A 47 -12.43 6.32 3.30
N LEU A 48 -11.21 6.78 3.03
CA LEU A 48 -10.29 7.19 4.09
C LEU A 48 -10.88 8.37 4.86
N PRO A 49 -11.05 8.30 6.19
CA PRO A 49 -11.60 9.41 6.97
C PRO A 49 -10.76 10.69 6.84
N ALA A 50 -11.42 11.84 6.93
CA ALA A 50 -10.80 13.14 6.63
C ALA A 50 -9.61 13.50 7.55
N GLU A 51 -9.60 13.03 8.79
CA GLU A 51 -8.51 13.20 9.74
C GLU A 51 -7.24 12.42 9.42
N HIS A 52 -7.29 11.52 8.44
CA HIS A 52 -6.17 10.69 8.02
C HIS A 52 -5.44 11.19 6.77
N TYR A 53 -5.84 12.33 6.22
CA TYR A 53 -5.10 12.94 5.11
C TYR A 53 -5.12 14.47 5.16
N GLN A 54 -4.12 15.07 4.53
CA GLN A 54 -4.00 16.52 4.37
C GLN A 54 -3.31 16.83 3.05
N LEU A 55 -3.94 17.67 2.23
CA LEU A 55 -3.30 18.27 1.06
C LEU A 55 -2.43 19.45 1.47
N SER A 56 -1.28 19.62 0.83
CA SER A 56 -0.43 20.79 1.04
C SER A 56 -1.07 22.06 0.52
N GLN A 57 -1.88 21.92 -0.55
CA GLN A 57 -2.64 22.99 -1.19
C GLN A 57 -3.80 22.43 -2.02
N GLU A 58 -4.90 23.16 -2.09
CA GLU A 58 -6.09 22.77 -2.86
C GLU A 58 -6.09 23.28 -4.29
N SER A 59 -5.10 24.08 -4.67
CA SER A 59 -4.91 24.53 -6.04
C SER A 59 -3.43 24.69 -6.35
N VAL A 60 -3.08 24.49 -7.62
CA VAL A 60 -1.72 24.68 -8.13
C VAL A 60 -1.79 25.38 -9.48
N THR A 61 -0.81 26.22 -9.76
CA THR A 61 -0.70 26.93 -11.04
C THR A 61 0.38 26.30 -11.90
N ILE A 62 0.06 26.11 -13.18
CA ILE A 62 1.03 25.78 -14.22
C ILE A 62 1.34 27.09 -14.94
N PRO A 63 2.58 27.62 -14.85
CA PRO A 63 2.93 28.90 -15.44
C PRO A 63 2.82 28.88 -16.97
N ALA A 64 2.53 30.04 -17.57
CA ALA A 64 2.54 30.23 -19.01
C ALA A 64 3.82 29.67 -19.66
N GLY A 65 3.66 28.97 -20.76
CA GLY A 65 4.75 28.32 -21.48
C GLY A 65 5.31 27.05 -20.84
N LYS A 66 4.83 26.65 -19.65
CA LYS A 66 5.17 25.39 -18.98
C LYS A 66 4.08 24.35 -19.20
N ILE A 67 4.47 23.07 -19.03
CA ILE A 67 3.55 21.93 -19.10
C ILE A 67 3.39 21.21 -17.75
N THR A 68 4.09 21.66 -16.72
CA THR A 68 4.13 20.97 -15.41
C THR A 68 4.02 22.01 -14.31
N SER A 69 3.21 21.72 -13.31
CA SER A 69 3.11 22.51 -12.08
C SER A 69 4.30 22.26 -11.15
N ASP A 70 4.41 23.06 -10.11
CA ASP A 70 5.17 22.72 -8.92
C ASP A 70 4.61 21.46 -8.24
N GLU A 71 5.40 20.85 -7.36
CA GLU A 71 5.00 19.68 -6.60
C GLU A 71 3.89 20.01 -5.59
N VAL A 72 2.89 19.14 -5.56
CA VAL A 72 1.82 19.15 -4.55
C VAL A 72 1.99 17.93 -3.66
N GLY A 73 1.85 18.09 -2.36
CA GLY A 73 1.93 17.01 -1.38
C GLY A 73 0.56 16.57 -0.88
N ILE A 74 0.35 15.27 -0.78
CA ILE A 74 -0.67 14.69 0.08
C ILE A 74 0.01 13.95 1.23
N LYS A 75 -0.31 14.33 2.46
CA LYS A 75 0.21 13.71 3.67
C LYS A 75 -0.87 12.83 4.29
N PHE A 76 -0.56 11.57 4.42
CA PHE A 76 -1.37 10.62 5.18
C PHE A 76 -0.93 10.66 6.64
N LEU A 77 -1.89 10.70 7.56
CA LEU A 77 -1.69 10.95 8.99
C LEU A 77 -2.30 9.80 9.80
N LYS A 78 -1.84 9.64 11.05
CA LYS A 78 -2.39 8.67 12.01
C LYS A 78 -2.56 7.26 11.43
N LEU A 79 -1.62 6.84 10.58
CA LEU A 79 -1.67 5.55 9.91
C LEU A 79 -1.68 4.36 10.86
N ASP A 80 -1.25 4.58 12.08
CA ASP A 80 -1.25 3.60 13.16
C ASP A 80 -2.58 3.48 13.91
N GLU A 81 -3.51 4.39 13.67
CA GLU A 81 -4.85 4.38 14.24
C GLU A 81 -5.89 3.69 13.33
N LEU A 82 -5.54 3.47 12.04
CA LEU A 82 -6.40 2.75 11.12
C LEU A 82 -6.62 1.29 11.56
N GLU A 83 -7.69 0.66 11.14
CA GLU A 83 -7.96 -0.75 11.40
C GLU A 83 -6.90 -1.66 10.75
N ILE A 84 -6.55 -2.76 11.42
CA ILE A 84 -5.40 -3.61 11.06
C ILE A 84 -5.56 -4.22 9.67
N ASP A 85 -6.72 -4.76 9.38
CA ASP A 85 -6.97 -5.51 8.13
C ASP A 85 -7.76 -4.71 7.10
N ALA A 86 -8.10 -3.45 7.41
CA ALA A 86 -8.82 -2.57 6.50
C ALA A 86 -7.91 -1.95 5.44
N THR A 87 -8.49 -1.77 4.25
CA THR A 87 -7.91 -0.97 3.18
C THR A 87 -8.86 0.17 2.87
N TYR A 88 -8.35 1.37 2.95
CA TYR A 88 -9.11 2.59 2.67
C TYR A 88 -8.74 3.15 1.31
N LEU A 89 -9.69 3.78 0.64
CA LEU A 89 -9.51 4.45 -0.64
C LEU A 89 -9.54 5.97 -0.44
N CYS A 90 -8.56 6.66 -1.02
CA CYS A 90 -8.50 8.13 -1.02
C CYS A 90 -8.39 8.61 -2.47
N PRO A 91 -9.51 8.95 -3.13
CA PRO A 91 -9.52 9.49 -4.49
C PRO A 91 -9.15 10.96 -4.48
N LEU A 92 -8.00 11.31 -5.03
CA LEU A 92 -7.58 12.70 -5.26
C LEU A 92 -7.82 13.08 -6.71
N SER A 93 -8.67 14.07 -6.95
CA SER A 93 -9.13 14.44 -8.29
C SER A 93 -8.89 15.91 -8.60
N ILE A 94 -8.65 16.21 -9.87
CA ILE A 94 -8.77 17.56 -10.41
C ILE A 94 -10.27 17.91 -10.45
N SER A 95 -10.67 18.91 -9.68
CA SER A 95 -12.06 19.38 -9.60
C SER A 95 -12.39 20.48 -10.62
N GLY A 96 -11.37 21.18 -11.12
CA GLY A 96 -11.52 22.23 -12.13
C GLY A 96 -10.17 22.70 -12.64
N ALA A 97 -10.16 23.24 -13.85
CA ALA A 97 -8.99 23.89 -14.45
C ALA A 97 -9.46 25.10 -15.25
N GLU A 98 -8.75 26.22 -15.12
CA GLU A 98 -9.11 27.47 -15.80
C GLU A 98 -8.57 27.45 -17.24
N GLY A 99 -9.46 27.73 -18.22
CA GLY A 99 -9.08 27.89 -19.61
C GLY A 99 -8.69 26.63 -20.40
N VAL A 100 -8.71 25.44 -19.75
CA VAL A 100 -8.31 24.18 -20.39
C VAL A 100 -9.27 23.03 -20.02
N GLY A 101 -9.40 22.08 -20.95
CA GLY A 101 -10.18 20.86 -20.70
C GLY A 101 -9.44 19.88 -19.77
N ILE A 102 -10.20 19.12 -18.99
CA ILE A 102 -9.67 18.06 -18.13
C ILE A 102 -9.86 16.71 -18.82
N MET A 103 -8.80 15.92 -18.91
CA MET A 103 -8.84 14.58 -19.47
C MET A 103 -9.39 13.60 -18.41
N ASP A 104 -10.57 13.03 -18.63
CA ASP A 104 -11.26 12.17 -17.66
C ASP A 104 -10.45 10.96 -17.24
N GLY A 105 -9.73 10.32 -18.16
CA GLY A 105 -8.92 9.15 -17.87
C GLY A 105 -7.70 9.39 -16.97
N SER A 106 -7.31 10.66 -16.77
CA SER A 106 -6.10 11.04 -16.03
C SER A 106 -6.37 12.08 -14.93
N ARG A 107 -7.65 12.35 -14.63
CA ARG A 107 -8.03 13.40 -13.66
C ARG A 107 -7.97 12.95 -12.19
N THR A 108 -7.93 11.65 -11.93
CA THR A 108 -8.03 11.11 -10.56
C THR A 108 -6.91 10.14 -10.26
N MET A 109 -6.25 10.34 -9.13
CA MET A 109 -5.34 9.37 -8.52
C MET A 109 -6.04 8.70 -7.35
N TYR A 110 -5.94 7.37 -7.29
CA TYR A 110 -6.52 6.55 -6.25
C TYR A 110 -5.43 6.02 -5.33
N TYR A 111 -5.41 6.50 -4.09
CA TYR A 111 -4.49 5.99 -3.07
C TYR A 111 -5.16 4.89 -2.26
N LEU A 112 -4.55 3.72 -2.22
CA LEU A 112 -4.92 2.65 -1.30
C LEU A 112 -4.08 2.81 -0.03
N VAL A 113 -4.75 3.09 1.08
CA VAL A 113 -4.13 3.38 2.37
C VAL A 113 -4.45 2.27 3.35
N ARG A 114 -3.40 1.74 3.96
CA ARG A 114 -3.50 0.70 4.99
C ARG A 114 -2.76 1.14 6.24
N ARG A 115 -3.15 0.58 7.36
CA ARG A 115 -2.39 0.70 8.59
C ARG A 115 -0.94 0.24 8.36
N SER A 116 0.02 0.93 8.96
CA SER A 116 1.39 0.45 9.01
C SER A 116 1.43 -0.90 9.75
N SER A 117 2.25 -1.84 9.26
CA SER A 117 2.31 -3.21 9.79
C SER A 117 2.27 -3.25 11.31
N ALA A 118 1.35 -4.07 11.85
CA ALA A 118 1.23 -4.35 13.27
C ALA A 118 2.38 -5.22 13.83
N ILE A 119 3.24 -5.75 12.95
CA ILE A 119 4.38 -6.57 13.35
C ILE A 119 5.44 -5.67 13.98
N THR A 120 5.43 -5.57 15.29
CA THR A 120 6.39 -4.79 16.08
C THR A 120 7.55 -5.64 16.58
N THR A 121 7.38 -6.96 16.58
CA THR A 121 8.35 -7.91 17.07
C THR A 121 8.52 -9.04 16.07
N ALA A 122 9.75 -9.37 15.74
CA ALA A 122 10.10 -10.52 14.92
C ALA A 122 11.09 -11.40 15.67
N ILE A 123 11.00 -12.72 15.48
CA ILE A 123 11.95 -13.67 16.03
C ILE A 123 13.27 -13.52 15.27
N ASN A 124 14.37 -13.38 16.01
CA ASN A 124 15.70 -13.41 15.43
C ASN A 124 16.20 -14.87 15.43
N LEU A 125 16.24 -15.48 14.26
CA LEU A 125 16.64 -16.88 14.06
C LEU A 125 18.13 -17.03 13.74
N LYS A 126 18.98 -16.07 14.14
CA LYS A 126 20.42 -16.20 13.95
C LYS A 126 20.94 -17.45 14.68
N ASN A 127 21.35 -18.45 13.91
CA ASN A 127 21.88 -19.75 14.40
C ASN A 127 20.90 -20.59 15.22
N VAL A 128 19.59 -20.34 15.09
CA VAL A 128 18.53 -21.14 15.74
C VAL A 128 17.40 -21.39 14.76
N TYR A 129 16.59 -22.38 15.04
CA TYR A 129 15.37 -22.69 14.31
C TYR A 129 14.21 -22.89 15.28
N VAL A 130 13.01 -22.77 14.77
CA VAL A 130 11.78 -23.03 15.53
C VAL A 130 11.16 -24.31 14.99
N THR A 131 10.83 -25.22 15.89
CA THR A 131 10.03 -26.41 15.58
C THR A 131 8.60 -26.23 16.05
N VAL A 132 7.67 -26.90 15.39
CA VAL A 132 6.28 -27.00 15.84
C VAL A 132 6.09 -28.39 16.43
N PRO A 133 6.05 -28.55 17.77
CA PRO A 133 6.01 -29.87 18.41
C PRO A 133 4.86 -30.77 17.95
N GLY A 134 3.74 -30.15 17.50
CA GLY A 134 2.62 -30.90 16.94
C GLY A 134 2.93 -31.65 15.64
N PHE A 135 4.05 -31.35 14.99
CA PHE A 135 4.50 -32.01 13.75
C PHE A 135 5.52 -33.13 14.02
N ASP A 136 5.96 -33.26 15.25
CA ASP A 136 6.94 -34.28 15.60
C ASP A 136 6.33 -35.69 15.56
N LYS A 137 7.11 -36.64 15.11
CA LYS A 137 6.73 -38.06 15.11
C LYS A 137 6.37 -38.50 16.52
N GLY A 138 5.15 -39.01 16.69
CA GLY A 138 4.64 -39.46 17.99
C GLY A 138 3.90 -38.39 18.77
N SER A 139 3.74 -37.16 18.22
CA SER A 139 2.84 -36.15 18.79
C SER A 139 1.37 -36.61 18.67
N PRO A 140 0.44 -36.15 19.54
CA PRO A 140 -0.97 -36.46 19.43
C PRO A 140 -1.61 -36.02 18.11
N THR A 141 -0.96 -35.08 17.39
CA THR A 141 -1.42 -34.52 16.12
C THR A 141 -0.70 -35.08 14.90
N ALA A 142 0.26 -35.99 15.10
CA ALA A 142 1.07 -36.56 14.01
C ALA A 142 0.23 -37.22 12.92
N ASP A 143 -0.82 -37.95 13.29
CA ASP A 143 -1.71 -38.61 12.32
C ASP A 143 -2.49 -37.61 11.47
N VAL A 144 -2.91 -36.49 12.05
CA VAL A 144 -3.59 -35.41 11.31
C VAL A 144 -2.63 -34.79 10.29
N VAL A 145 -1.41 -34.48 10.71
CA VAL A 145 -0.39 -33.87 9.85
C VAL A 145 0.04 -34.82 8.72
N ASN A 146 0.19 -36.10 9.01
CA ASN A 146 0.59 -37.11 8.02
C ASN A 146 -0.49 -37.38 6.97
N ASN A 147 -1.75 -37.08 7.27
CA ASN A 147 -2.89 -37.31 6.38
C ASN A 147 -3.40 -36.02 5.69
N LEU A 148 -2.67 -34.90 5.78
CA LEU A 148 -3.03 -33.68 5.07
C LEU A 148 -2.92 -33.87 3.55
N SER A 149 -3.96 -33.54 2.83
CA SER A 149 -4.00 -33.58 1.35
C SER A 149 -3.35 -32.33 0.72
N ALA A 150 -3.23 -31.24 1.49
CA ALA A 150 -2.61 -29.99 1.05
C ALA A 150 -2.00 -29.27 2.25
N VAL A 151 -0.86 -28.60 2.03
CA VAL A 151 -0.17 -27.77 3.03
C VAL A 151 0.21 -26.44 2.37
N THR A 152 -0.15 -25.34 3.00
CA THR A 152 0.33 -24.00 2.64
C THR A 152 1.30 -23.51 3.70
N MET A 153 2.46 -23.02 3.27
CA MET A 153 3.47 -22.43 4.14
C MET A 153 3.71 -21.00 3.73
N GLU A 154 3.58 -20.07 4.67
CA GLU A 154 3.80 -18.65 4.45
C GLU A 154 4.76 -18.10 5.50
N ALA A 155 5.71 -17.24 5.08
CA ALA A 155 6.61 -16.57 5.99
C ALA A 155 6.90 -15.14 5.51
N ILE A 156 6.85 -14.18 6.41
CA ILE A 156 7.38 -12.84 6.20
C ILE A 156 8.76 -12.79 6.85
N ILE A 157 9.80 -12.71 6.03
CA ILE A 157 11.18 -12.76 6.50
C ILE A 157 11.95 -11.48 6.14
N ARG A 158 12.91 -11.13 6.99
CA ARG A 158 13.94 -10.15 6.69
C ARG A 158 15.29 -10.83 6.72
N VAL A 159 15.95 -10.92 5.59
CA VAL A 159 17.28 -11.52 5.46
C VAL A 159 18.32 -10.40 5.44
N ASN A 160 19.33 -10.49 6.29
CA ASN A 160 20.44 -9.52 6.31
C ASN A 160 21.52 -9.87 5.27
N SER A 161 21.78 -11.16 5.05
CA SER A 161 22.67 -11.65 4.00
C SER A 161 22.28 -13.07 3.63
N PHE A 162 22.37 -13.41 2.34
CA PHE A 162 22.24 -14.78 1.87
C PHE A 162 23.59 -15.50 1.95
N GLN A 163 23.56 -16.73 2.40
CA GLN A 163 24.74 -17.61 2.28
C GLN A 163 24.91 -18.02 0.80
N PRO A 164 26.14 -18.27 0.33
CA PRO A 164 26.38 -18.72 -1.04
C PRO A 164 25.81 -20.13 -1.33
N GLU A 165 25.47 -20.87 -0.28
CA GLU A 165 24.85 -22.19 -0.36
C GLU A 165 23.33 -22.13 -0.26
N ILE A 166 22.67 -23.27 -0.48
CA ILE A 166 21.21 -23.39 -0.41
C ILE A 166 20.72 -23.08 1.02
N SER A 167 19.87 -22.07 1.16
CA SER A 167 19.27 -21.69 2.44
C SER A 167 17.81 -22.14 2.48
N SER A 168 17.45 -22.98 3.44
CA SER A 168 16.05 -23.34 3.69
C SER A 168 15.42 -22.33 4.65
N ILE A 169 14.26 -21.83 4.31
CA ILE A 169 13.51 -20.86 5.11
C ILE A 169 12.50 -21.59 5.99
N MET A 170 11.75 -22.52 5.40
CA MET A 170 10.68 -23.27 6.03
C MET A 170 10.54 -24.63 5.35
N GLY A 171 10.15 -25.65 6.07
CA GLY A 171 9.88 -26.95 5.44
C GLY A 171 9.70 -28.08 6.43
N ILE A 172 9.34 -29.23 5.87
CA ILE A 172 9.37 -30.53 6.51
C ILE A 172 10.57 -31.25 5.90
N GLU A 173 11.52 -31.65 6.73
CA GLU A 173 12.77 -32.26 6.29
C GLU A 173 12.52 -33.46 5.37
N MET A 174 13.24 -33.49 4.24
CA MET A 174 13.16 -34.53 3.20
C MET A 174 11.86 -34.54 2.35
N TYR A 175 10.81 -33.78 2.71
CA TYR A 175 9.54 -33.82 1.98
C TYR A 175 9.18 -32.48 1.31
N LEU A 176 9.22 -31.40 2.05
CA LEU A 176 8.84 -30.08 1.57
C LEU A 176 9.75 -29.02 2.19
N GLN A 177 10.36 -28.18 1.34
CA GLN A 177 11.22 -27.08 1.78
C GLN A 177 10.97 -25.84 0.94
N MET A 178 10.84 -24.68 1.60
CA MET A 178 10.90 -23.36 0.98
C MET A 178 12.36 -22.88 1.05
N ARG A 179 12.95 -22.59 -0.11
CA ARG A 179 14.35 -22.19 -0.26
C ARG A 179 14.47 -20.80 -0.84
#